data_ff5d1d51d746dc70603431f3229fd12a
#
_entry.id   ff5d1d51d746dc70603431f3229fd12a
#
_cell.length_a   1.000
_cell.length_b   1.000
_cell.length_c   1.000
_cell.angle_alpha   90.00
_cell.angle_beta   90.00
_cell.angle_gamma   90.00
#
_symmetry.space_group_name_H-M   'P 1'
#
loop_
_entity.id
_entity.type
_entity.pdbx_description
1 polymer ?
#
loop_
_entity_poly.entity_id
_entity_poly.type
_entity_poly.pdbx_seq_one_letter_code
_entity_poly.pdbx_strand_id
1 'polypeptide(L)'
;MIGRVARRVLGSAAGAVDRAATLAVQARNNVRRTPGVTEPIARDQRIRLLQGFADSYPDSLGDDFFLPPRSISPVARELPNELGFARALDLSWASDYRPFLPAIAERYARTTENHAAGVRLLASGEQRPVAILIHGYMAGSYQVEQRLWPLQRLLRSGYDVALFTLPFHGVRANPARRGAPEFPGADPRFSNEAFRQVILDLRNFIRWLREEGHPEIGVMGMSLGGYTAALLATIEPGLSFCVPVIPLASLADFVREQGELSSAPEVAAREHALLERIYRVVSPLDRKPLITPSRTLVVAAKADRITPVAHARRLAAHFGSQLVSWHGGHLLQLGRNAAFRRVETLLRELRGRPI
;
A
#
# COMPACT_ATOMS: atom_id res chain seq x y z
N MET A 1 -25.03 20.70 -18.87
CA MET A 1 -25.55 19.32 -19.02
C MET A 1 -24.53 18.37 -19.62
N ILE A 2 -23.86 18.72 -20.71
CA ILE A 2 -22.86 17.90 -21.44
C ILE A 2 -21.73 17.37 -20.51
N GLY A 3 -21.20 18.16 -19.58
CA GLY A 3 -20.13 17.71 -18.67
C GLY A 3 -20.53 16.63 -17.66
N ARG A 4 -21.80 16.54 -17.26
CA ARG A 4 -22.28 15.48 -16.34
C ARG A 4 -22.46 14.13 -17.05
N VAL A 5 -22.95 14.16 -18.29
CA VAL A 5 -23.13 12.97 -19.12
C VAL A 5 -21.76 12.40 -19.49
N ALA A 6 -20.83 13.23 -19.97
CA ALA A 6 -19.48 12.82 -20.30
C ALA A 6 -18.76 12.19 -19.08
N ARG A 7 -18.89 12.76 -17.88
CA ARG A 7 -18.31 12.19 -16.65
C ARG A 7 -18.92 10.84 -16.26
N ARG A 8 -20.23 10.64 -16.48
CA ARG A 8 -20.89 9.34 -16.24
C ARG A 8 -20.40 8.28 -17.23
N VAL A 9 -20.30 8.61 -18.52
CA VAL A 9 -19.81 7.70 -19.56
C VAL A 9 -18.35 7.29 -19.28
N LEU A 10 -17.48 8.25 -18.95
CA LEU A 10 -16.09 7.97 -18.60
C LEU A 10 -15.98 7.12 -17.33
N GLY A 11 -16.80 7.36 -16.31
CA GLY A 11 -16.86 6.55 -15.11
C GLY A 11 -17.32 5.12 -15.39
N SER A 12 -18.34 4.95 -16.25
CA SER A 12 -18.84 3.62 -16.65
C SER A 12 -17.78 2.82 -17.41
N ALA A 13 -17.07 3.46 -18.35
CA ALA A 13 -15.98 2.81 -19.08
C ALA A 13 -14.82 2.41 -18.16
N ALA A 14 -14.41 3.30 -17.25
CA ALA A 14 -13.34 3.01 -16.27
C ALA A 14 -13.73 1.86 -15.33
N GLY A 15 -14.97 1.83 -14.83
CA GLY A 15 -15.47 0.74 -14.00
C GLY A 15 -15.61 -0.58 -14.76
N ALA A 16 -15.86 -0.56 -16.07
CA ALA A 16 -15.89 -1.76 -16.91
C ALA A 16 -14.50 -2.38 -17.07
N VAL A 17 -13.46 -1.54 -17.25
CA VAL A 17 -12.05 -1.99 -17.30
C VAL A 17 -11.63 -2.60 -15.98
N ASP A 18 -11.94 -1.97 -14.85
CA ASP A 18 -11.65 -2.52 -13.52
C ASP A 18 -12.31 -3.89 -13.32
N ARG A 19 -13.60 -4.02 -13.72
CA ARG A 19 -14.33 -5.29 -13.64
C ARG A 19 -13.72 -6.36 -14.53
N ALA A 20 -13.34 -6.02 -15.77
CA ALA A 20 -12.68 -6.95 -16.68
C ALA A 20 -11.34 -7.44 -16.11
N ALA A 21 -10.54 -6.53 -15.52
CA ALA A 21 -9.29 -6.88 -14.86
C ALA A 21 -9.52 -7.80 -13.65
N THR A 22 -10.50 -7.50 -12.80
CA THR A 22 -10.87 -8.34 -11.65
C THR A 22 -11.28 -9.73 -12.12
N LEU A 23 -12.15 -9.84 -13.14
CA LEU A 23 -12.58 -11.13 -13.71
C LEU A 23 -11.42 -11.91 -14.32
N ALA A 24 -10.48 -11.25 -15.00
CA ALA A 24 -9.28 -11.88 -15.55
C ALA A 24 -8.37 -12.45 -14.43
N VAL A 25 -8.19 -11.72 -13.33
CA VAL A 25 -7.44 -12.21 -12.17
C VAL A 25 -8.16 -13.38 -11.51
N GLN A 26 -9.49 -13.30 -11.32
CA GLN A 26 -10.30 -14.37 -10.76
C GLN A 26 -10.28 -15.63 -11.66
N ALA A 27 -10.44 -15.48 -12.97
CA ALA A 27 -10.36 -16.59 -13.92
C ALA A 27 -8.98 -17.26 -13.86
N ARG A 28 -7.90 -16.49 -13.79
CA ARG A 28 -6.52 -16.99 -13.65
C ARG A 28 -6.31 -17.71 -12.31
N ASN A 29 -6.89 -17.21 -11.24
CA ASN A 29 -6.85 -17.85 -9.93
C ASN A 29 -7.69 -19.13 -9.90
N ASN A 30 -8.83 -19.15 -10.57
CA ASN A 30 -9.70 -20.34 -10.69
C ASN A 30 -9.07 -21.46 -11.54
N VAL A 31 -8.34 -21.11 -12.60
CA VAL A 31 -7.56 -22.09 -13.40
C VAL A 31 -6.42 -22.72 -12.57
N ARG A 32 -5.90 -22.00 -11.57
CA ARG A 32 -4.90 -22.52 -10.62
C ARG A 32 -5.50 -23.27 -9.44
N ARG A 33 -6.81 -23.19 -9.23
CA ARG A 33 -7.53 -24.06 -8.29
C ARG A 33 -7.64 -25.44 -8.96
N THR A 34 -6.96 -26.42 -8.40
CA THR A 34 -7.03 -27.82 -8.85
C THR A 34 -8.50 -28.23 -8.92
N PRO A 35 -9.02 -28.72 -10.09
CA PRO A 35 -10.37 -29.26 -10.15
C PRO A 35 -10.49 -30.39 -9.13
N GLY A 36 -11.47 -30.34 -8.22
CA GLY A 36 -11.73 -31.37 -7.22
C GLY A 36 -11.73 -30.94 -5.76
N VAL A 37 -11.35 -29.71 -5.41
CA VAL A 37 -11.34 -29.23 -4.00
C VAL A 37 -12.68 -28.56 -3.63
N THR A 38 -13.80 -29.12 -4.04
CA THR A 38 -15.15 -28.68 -3.64
C THR A 38 -15.80 -29.61 -2.60
N GLU A 39 -15.04 -30.52 -2.01
CA GLU A 39 -15.58 -31.45 -1.03
C GLU A 39 -15.72 -30.82 0.38
N PRO A 40 -16.72 -31.25 1.18
CA PRO A 40 -16.97 -30.76 2.54
C PRO A 40 -15.73 -30.86 3.46
N ILE A 41 -14.91 -31.90 3.28
CA ILE A 41 -13.66 -32.13 4.02
C ILE A 41 -12.65 -30.99 3.77
N ALA A 42 -12.55 -30.48 2.54
CA ALA A 42 -11.66 -29.37 2.22
C ALA A 42 -12.09 -28.05 2.91
N ARG A 43 -13.42 -27.85 3.10
CA ARG A 43 -13.95 -26.66 3.79
C ARG A 43 -13.61 -26.65 5.27
N ASP A 44 -13.85 -27.77 5.96
CA ASP A 44 -13.52 -27.90 7.39
C ASP A 44 -12.01 -27.83 7.61
N GLN A 45 -11.23 -28.37 6.71
CA GLN A 45 -9.79 -28.27 6.75
C GLN A 45 -9.32 -26.82 6.59
N ARG A 46 -9.93 -26.04 5.69
CA ARG A 46 -9.62 -24.61 5.51
C ARG A 46 -9.97 -23.79 6.74
N ILE A 47 -11.12 -24.03 7.37
CA ILE A 47 -11.50 -23.37 8.62
C ILE A 47 -10.51 -23.69 9.72
N ARG A 48 -10.14 -24.97 9.92
CA ARG A 48 -9.13 -25.36 10.93
C ARG A 48 -7.77 -24.72 10.65
N LEU A 49 -7.36 -24.62 9.39
CA LEU A 49 -6.12 -23.98 8.99
C LEU A 49 -6.13 -22.48 9.32
N LEU A 50 -7.21 -21.77 8.94
CA LEU A 50 -7.36 -20.34 9.26
C LEU A 50 -7.45 -20.10 10.77
N GLN A 51 -8.10 -20.99 11.53
CA GLN A 51 -8.11 -20.92 12.98
C GLN A 51 -6.70 -21.04 13.56
N GLY A 52 -5.90 -22.02 13.12
CA GLY A 52 -4.52 -22.17 13.55
C GLY A 52 -3.64 -20.97 13.18
N PHE A 53 -3.91 -20.32 12.03
CA PHE A 53 -3.23 -19.08 11.68
C PHE A 53 -3.65 -17.92 12.58
N ALA A 54 -4.93 -17.79 12.89
CA ALA A 54 -5.42 -16.75 13.80
C ALA A 54 -4.83 -16.91 15.21
N ASP A 55 -4.70 -18.13 15.70
CA ASP A 55 -4.15 -18.45 17.02
C ASP A 55 -2.62 -18.22 17.10
N SER A 56 -1.95 -18.05 15.96
CA SER A 56 -0.52 -17.72 15.90
C SER A 56 -0.21 -16.24 16.15
N TYR A 57 -1.23 -15.39 16.21
CA TYR A 57 -1.06 -13.96 16.46
C TYR A 57 -1.63 -13.56 17.83
N PRO A 58 -1.04 -12.53 18.49
CA PRO A 58 -1.53 -12.07 19.79
C PRO A 58 -2.94 -11.47 19.68
N ASP A 59 -3.77 -11.69 20.71
CA ASP A 59 -5.10 -11.09 20.80
C ASP A 59 -5.07 -9.59 21.09
N SER A 60 -4.01 -9.09 21.73
CA SER A 60 -3.77 -7.67 21.96
C SER A 60 -2.79 -7.12 20.91
N LEU A 61 -3.09 -5.99 20.31
CA LEU A 61 -2.17 -5.25 19.44
C LEU A 61 -1.16 -4.51 20.31
N GLY A 62 -0.18 -5.25 20.84
CA GLY A 62 0.99 -4.64 21.50
C GLY A 62 1.83 -3.87 20.45
N ASP A 63 2.62 -2.89 20.94
CA ASP A 63 3.56 -2.14 20.10
C ASP A 63 4.70 -3.04 19.59
N ASP A 64 4.86 -4.22 20.18
CA ASP A 64 5.95 -5.16 19.91
C ASP A 64 5.83 -5.93 18.59
N PHE A 65 4.66 -5.92 17.94
CA PHE A 65 4.52 -6.60 16.65
C PHE A 65 5.38 -5.93 15.57
N PHE A 66 5.47 -4.59 15.58
CA PHE A 66 6.31 -3.86 14.63
C PHE A 66 7.66 -3.53 15.26
N LEU A 67 8.74 -3.86 14.52
CA LEU A 67 10.09 -3.62 14.98
C LEU A 67 10.41 -2.11 15.09
N PRO A 68 11.19 -1.69 16.09
CA PRO A 68 11.67 -0.32 16.19
C PRO A 68 12.59 0.01 15.01
N PRO A 69 12.63 1.27 14.55
CA PRO A 69 13.51 1.69 13.47
C PRO A 69 14.98 1.62 13.89
N ARG A 70 15.84 1.28 12.94
CA ARG A 70 17.30 1.24 13.09
C ARG A 70 17.94 2.24 12.15
N SER A 71 19.13 2.73 12.49
CA SER A 71 19.94 3.51 11.57
C SER A 71 20.43 2.62 10.43
N ILE A 72 20.42 3.18 9.23
CA ILE A 72 20.86 2.52 8.00
C ILE A 72 21.93 3.37 7.32
N SER A 73 22.75 2.73 6.49
CA SER A 73 23.73 3.39 5.62
C SER A 73 23.45 2.98 4.17
N PRO A 74 22.52 3.66 3.47
CA PRO A 74 22.17 3.30 2.11
C PRO A 74 23.34 3.42 1.15
N VAL A 75 23.53 2.44 0.29
CA VAL A 75 24.39 2.55 -0.88
C VAL A 75 23.64 3.34 -1.94
N ALA A 76 24.23 4.44 -2.39
CA ALA A 76 23.67 5.34 -3.39
C ALA A 76 24.27 5.09 -4.77
N ARG A 77 23.42 5.00 -5.79
CA ARG A 77 23.80 5.03 -7.19
C ARG A 77 23.16 6.23 -7.88
N GLU A 78 23.96 7.16 -8.33
CA GLU A 78 23.47 8.32 -9.07
C GLU A 78 23.02 7.94 -10.49
N LEU A 79 21.95 8.57 -10.94
CA LEU A 79 21.31 8.31 -12.23
C LEU A 79 21.24 9.59 -13.06
N PRO A 80 21.23 9.49 -14.43
CA PRO A 80 20.85 10.61 -15.28
C PRO A 80 19.48 11.17 -14.86
N ASN A 81 19.38 12.49 -14.77
CA ASN A 81 18.18 13.16 -14.28
C ASN A 81 17.50 13.94 -15.40
N GLU A 82 16.33 13.48 -15.82
CA GLU A 82 15.52 14.09 -16.89
C GLU A 82 14.24 14.78 -16.36
N LEU A 83 13.98 14.76 -15.05
CA LEU A 83 12.70 15.16 -14.47
C LEU A 83 12.70 16.55 -13.82
N GLY A 84 13.79 17.31 -13.93
CA GLY A 84 13.90 18.65 -13.34
C GLY A 84 14.19 18.68 -11.83
N PHE A 85 14.54 17.55 -11.22
CA PHE A 85 15.21 17.48 -9.91
C PHE A 85 16.71 17.69 -10.11
N ALA A 86 17.44 18.13 -9.08
CA ALA A 86 18.89 18.30 -9.18
C ALA A 86 19.63 16.95 -9.22
N ARG A 87 19.12 15.96 -8.48
CA ARG A 87 19.70 14.62 -8.37
C ARG A 87 18.64 13.52 -8.44
N ALA A 88 19.00 12.39 -9.05
CA ALA A 88 18.23 11.16 -9.00
C ALA A 88 19.14 10.03 -8.48
N LEU A 89 18.77 9.42 -7.36
CA LEU A 89 19.56 8.43 -6.64
C LEU A 89 18.76 7.15 -6.46
N ASP A 90 19.29 6.00 -6.87
CA ASP A 90 18.82 4.71 -6.39
C ASP A 90 19.56 4.38 -5.08
N LEU A 91 18.82 4.33 -4.00
CA LEU A 91 19.29 3.98 -2.66
C LEU A 91 18.91 2.54 -2.34
N SER A 92 19.84 1.79 -1.75
CA SER A 92 19.58 0.43 -1.27
C SER A 92 20.31 0.15 0.04
N TRP A 93 19.69 -0.65 0.91
CA TRP A 93 20.26 -1.08 2.19
C TRP A 93 19.76 -2.47 2.56
N ALA A 94 20.48 -3.18 3.43
CA ALA A 94 20.04 -4.45 3.98
C ALA A 94 18.76 -4.26 4.81
N SER A 95 17.70 -5.01 4.48
CA SER A 95 16.43 -4.93 5.21
C SER A 95 16.56 -5.51 6.64
N ASP A 96 17.48 -6.47 6.86
CA ASP A 96 17.70 -7.16 8.15
C ASP A 96 16.40 -7.67 8.81
N TYR A 97 15.38 -7.89 8.00
CA TYR A 97 14.09 -8.35 8.45
C TYR A 97 14.11 -9.85 8.81
N ARG A 98 13.51 -10.17 9.95
CA ARG A 98 13.26 -11.56 10.38
C ARG A 98 11.76 -11.74 10.62
N PRO A 99 11.16 -12.77 10.00
CA PRO A 99 9.76 -13.08 10.22
C PRO A 99 9.41 -13.28 11.70
N PHE A 100 8.24 -12.83 12.08
CA PHE A 100 7.66 -13.06 13.41
C PHE A 100 7.28 -14.52 13.59
N LEU A 101 6.73 -15.15 12.53
CA LEU A 101 6.34 -16.55 12.56
C LEU A 101 7.46 -17.45 12.02
N PRO A 102 8.10 -18.30 12.87
CA PRO A 102 9.14 -19.25 12.43
C PRO A 102 8.65 -20.18 11.31
N ALA A 103 7.37 -20.57 11.33
CA ALA A 103 6.78 -21.50 10.36
C ALA A 103 6.86 -21.04 8.89
N ILE A 104 7.06 -19.75 8.63
CA ILE A 104 7.21 -19.24 7.26
C ILE A 104 8.60 -18.65 6.97
N ALA A 105 9.49 -18.63 7.94
CA ALA A 105 10.79 -17.98 7.85
C ALA A 105 11.62 -18.48 6.66
N GLU A 106 11.74 -19.78 6.48
CA GLU A 106 12.46 -20.38 5.36
C GLU A 106 11.87 -19.99 4.01
N ARG A 107 10.54 -20.09 3.85
CA ARG A 107 9.84 -19.71 2.63
C ARG A 107 10.02 -18.21 2.35
N TYR A 108 9.94 -17.38 3.38
CA TYR A 108 10.08 -15.93 3.27
C TYR A 108 11.48 -15.52 2.79
N ALA A 109 12.52 -16.23 3.28
CA ALA A 109 13.91 -15.96 2.96
C ALA A 109 14.33 -16.43 1.54
N ARG A 110 13.51 -17.20 0.84
CA ARG A 110 13.86 -17.73 -0.50
C ARG A 110 14.02 -16.66 -1.57
N THR A 111 13.36 -15.53 -1.43
CA THR A 111 13.51 -14.39 -2.36
C THR A 111 14.63 -13.49 -1.85
N THR A 112 15.84 -13.76 -2.29
CA THR A 112 17.06 -13.07 -1.85
C THR A 112 17.06 -11.60 -2.18
N GLU A 113 16.44 -11.20 -3.29
CA GLU A 113 16.28 -9.80 -3.69
C GLU A 113 15.48 -8.99 -2.66
N ASN A 114 14.60 -9.65 -1.90
CA ASN A 114 13.83 -9.02 -0.83
C ASN A 114 14.63 -8.75 0.44
N HIS A 115 15.87 -9.26 0.55
CA HIS A 115 16.77 -8.96 1.67
C HIS A 115 17.34 -7.54 1.60
N ALA A 116 17.19 -6.84 0.47
CA ALA A 116 17.51 -5.42 0.35
C ALA A 116 16.25 -4.59 0.19
N ALA A 117 16.18 -3.48 0.90
CA ALA A 117 15.19 -2.44 0.65
C ALA A 117 15.71 -1.49 -0.44
N GLY A 118 14.80 -0.86 -1.19
CA GLY A 118 15.15 0.01 -2.30
C GLY A 118 14.22 1.21 -2.42
N VAL A 119 14.82 2.37 -2.72
CA VAL A 119 14.15 3.66 -2.93
C VAL A 119 14.81 4.39 -4.08
N ARG A 120 14.01 5.01 -4.95
CA ARG A 120 14.53 6.06 -5.84
C ARG A 120 14.22 7.41 -5.24
N LEU A 121 15.25 8.14 -4.83
CA LEU A 121 15.18 9.49 -4.32
C LEU A 121 15.43 10.50 -5.45
N LEU A 122 14.45 11.37 -5.68
CA LEU A 122 14.51 12.51 -6.59
C LEU A 122 14.64 13.77 -5.75
N ALA A 123 15.84 14.32 -5.65
CA ALA A 123 16.20 15.42 -4.75
C ALA A 123 16.50 16.71 -5.51
N SER A 124 16.20 17.83 -4.89
CA SER A 124 16.47 19.17 -5.43
C SER A 124 17.89 19.69 -5.14
N GLY A 125 18.66 18.97 -4.32
CA GLY A 125 19.98 19.39 -3.85
C GLY A 125 19.95 20.25 -2.58
N GLU A 126 18.78 20.66 -2.13
CA GLU A 126 18.52 21.34 -0.85
C GLU A 126 17.86 20.36 0.13
N GLN A 127 17.95 20.61 1.43
CA GLN A 127 17.22 19.85 2.45
C GLN A 127 15.74 20.26 2.44
N ARG A 128 14.97 19.67 1.53
CA ARG A 128 13.52 19.90 1.39
C ARG A 128 12.70 18.84 2.14
N PRO A 129 11.43 19.11 2.45
CA PRO A 129 10.48 18.08 2.83
C PRO A 129 10.44 16.95 1.82
N VAL A 130 10.24 15.70 2.29
CA VAL A 130 10.22 14.52 1.44
C VAL A 130 8.81 13.92 1.41
N ALA A 131 8.30 13.67 0.20
CA ALA A 131 7.12 12.87 -0.05
C ALA A 131 7.53 11.43 -0.41
N ILE A 132 7.30 10.48 0.49
CA ILE A 132 7.49 9.05 0.21
C ILE A 132 6.27 8.54 -0.54
N LEU A 133 6.47 8.00 -1.75
CA LEU A 133 5.41 7.48 -2.61
C LEU A 133 5.48 5.95 -2.63
N ILE A 134 4.37 5.30 -2.25
CA ILE A 134 4.26 3.85 -2.14
C ILE A 134 3.31 3.35 -3.24
N HIS A 135 3.82 2.49 -4.10
CA HIS A 135 3.10 1.96 -5.26
C HIS A 135 2.01 0.93 -4.91
N GLY A 136 1.17 0.58 -5.89
CA GLY A 136 0.14 -0.45 -5.76
C GLY A 136 0.65 -1.87 -6.05
N TYR A 137 -0.26 -2.84 -5.94
CA TYR A 137 0.00 -4.23 -6.32
C TYR A 137 0.36 -4.36 -7.80
N MET A 138 1.27 -5.25 -8.16
CA MET A 138 1.81 -5.46 -9.51
C MET A 138 2.56 -4.26 -10.12
N ALA A 139 2.90 -3.26 -9.32
CA ALA A 139 3.65 -2.07 -9.68
C ALA A 139 5.05 -2.07 -9.04
N GLY A 140 5.74 -0.94 -8.97
CA GLY A 140 7.06 -0.80 -8.30
C GLY A 140 8.25 -0.73 -9.26
N SER A 141 8.02 -0.68 -10.57
CA SER A 141 9.06 -0.26 -11.53
C SER A 141 9.23 1.25 -11.44
N TYR A 142 10.41 1.75 -11.10
CA TYR A 142 10.67 3.18 -10.95
C TYR A 142 10.32 3.98 -12.21
N GLN A 143 10.57 3.44 -13.42
CA GLN A 143 10.23 4.11 -14.67
C GLN A 143 8.71 4.27 -14.84
N VAL A 144 7.93 3.29 -14.39
CA VAL A 144 6.46 3.35 -14.42
C VAL A 144 5.96 4.31 -13.36
N GLU A 145 6.48 4.20 -12.13
CA GLU A 145 6.08 5.06 -11.01
C GLU A 145 6.35 6.55 -11.30
N GLN A 146 7.48 6.88 -11.93
CA GLN A 146 7.81 8.24 -12.34
C GLN A 146 6.78 8.84 -13.32
N ARG A 147 6.08 8.01 -14.10
CA ARG A 147 5.01 8.46 -15.01
C ARG A 147 3.63 8.47 -14.35
N LEU A 148 3.40 7.58 -13.40
CA LEU A 148 2.11 7.46 -12.71
C LEU A 148 1.90 8.56 -11.67
N TRP A 149 2.92 8.93 -10.90
CA TRP A 149 2.81 9.95 -9.88
C TRP A 149 2.93 11.36 -10.45
N PRO A 150 2.25 12.37 -9.87
CA PRO A 150 2.31 13.75 -10.34
C PRO A 150 3.59 14.46 -9.83
N LEU A 151 4.77 13.93 -10.16
CA LEU A 151 6.06 14.37 -9.62
C LEU A 151 6.30 15.87 -9.78
N GLN A 152 5.95 16.44 -10.94
CA GLN A 152 6.09 17.87 -11.20
C GLN A 152 5.22 18.75 -10.27
N ARG A 153 4.09 18.22 -9.76
CA ARG A 153 3.28 18.94 -8.77
C ARG A 153 3.95 18.93 -7.41
N LEU A 154 4.52 17.80 -7.00
CA LEU A 154 5.24 17.65 -5.74
C LEU A 154 6.49 18.55 -5.74
N LEU A 155 7.27 18.54 -6.82
CA LEU A 155 8.43 19.40 -6.99
C LEU A 155 8.06 20.89 -6.87
N ARG A 156 7.01 21.34 -7.59
CA ARG A 156 6.52 22.72 -7.50
C ARG A 156 5.93 23.09 -6.14
N SER A 157 5.47 22.11 -5.38
CA SER A 157 5.06 22.29 -3.98
C SER A 157 6.25 22.30 -3.02
N GLY A 158 7.48 22.15 -3.54
CA GLY A 158 8.72 22.21 -2.79
C GLY A 158 9.08 20.93 -2.04
N TYR A 159 8.64 19.78 -2.54
CA TYR A 159 8.98 18.47 -1.98
C TYR A 159 9.99 17.74 -2.85
N ASP A 160 10.94 17.10 -2.22
CA ASP A 160 11.70 16.00 -2.78
C ASP A 160 10.80 14.73 -2.78
N VAL A 161 11.10 13.78 -3.63
CA VAL A 161 10.26 12.59 -3.80
C VAL A 161 11.07 11.32 -3.63
N ALA A 162 10.57 10.41 -2.80
CA ALA A 162 11.12 9.08 -2.61
C ALA A 162 10.13 8.02 -3.13
N LEU A 163 10.45 7.34 -4.23
CA LEU A 163 9.69 6.21 -4.76
C LEU A 163 10.12 4.95 -4.02
N PHE A 164 9.29 4.49 -3.07
CA PHE A 164 9.60 3.35 -2.23
C PHE A 164 9.12 2.03 -2.87
N THR A 165 9.98 1.00 -2.88
CA THR A 165 9.63 -0.32 -3.41
C THR A 165 9.14 -1.24 -2.29
N LEU A 166 7.91 -1.74 -2.42
CA LEU A 166 7.34 -2.73 -1.50
C LEU A 166 8.09 -4.07 -1.57
N PRO A 167 8.12 -4.86 -0.48
CA PRO A 167 8.65 -6.22 -0.49
C PRO A 167 8.08 -7.05 -1.65
N PHE A 168 8.90 -7.88 -2.26
CA PHE A 168 8.56 -8.79 -3.38
C PHE A 168 8.08 -8.08 -4.67
N HIS A 169 8.29 -6.77 -4.80
CA HIS A 169 7.94 -5.98 -5.99
C HIS A 169 9.19 -5.33 -6.61
N GLY A 170 9.08 -4.94 -7.87
CA GLY A 170 10.12 -4.18 -8.58
C GLY A 170 11.51 -4.80 -8.41
N VAL A 171 12.46 -4.03 -7.91
CA VAL A 171 13.85 -4.47 -7.65
C VAL A 171 13.97 -5.52 -6.52
N ARG A 172 12.91 -5.73 -5.75
CA ARG A 172 12.85 -6.70 -4.65
C ARG A 172 12.14 -8.00 -5.04
N ALA A 173 11.67 -8.12 -6.27
CA ALA A 173 11.02 -9.31 -6.77
C ALA A 173 12.05 -10.34 -7.26
N ASN A 174 11.74 -11.63 -7.11
CA ASN A 174 12.53 -12.68 -7.74
C ASN A 174 12.44 -12.55 -9.27
N PRO A 175 13.55 -12.32 -10.00
CA PRO A 175 13.54 -12.09 -11.45
C PRO A 175 13.15 -13.33 -12.25
N ALA A 176 13.30 -14.54 -11.69
CA ALA A 176 12.86 -15.78 -12.31
C ALA A 176 11.33 -15.99 -12.20
N ARG A 177 10.65 -15.27 -11.30
CA ARG A 177 9.23 -15.42 -11.09
C ARG A 177 8.43 -14.79 -12.25
N ARG A 178 7.58 -15.59 -12.86
CA ARG A 178 6.63 -15.12 -13.88
C ARG A 178 5.25 -14.90 -13.24
N GLY A 179 4.67 -13.72 -13.43
CA GLY A 179 3.31 -13.39 -12.98
C GLY A 179 3.25 -12.47 -11.77
N ALA A 180 2.25 -12.67 -10.91
CA ALA A 180 1.96 -11.78 -9.80
C ALA A 180 3.03 -11.84 -8.68
N PRO A 181 3.31 -10.72 -8.01
CA PRO A 181 4.16 -10.69 -6.81
C PRO A 181 3.67 -11.66 -5.73
N GLU A 182 4.56 -12.06 -4.82
CA GLU A 182 4.22 -12.93 -3.70
C GLU A 182 3.43 -12.21 -2.60
N PHE A 183 3.51 -10.90 -2.57
CA PHE A 183 2.85 -10.03 -1.61
C PHE A 183 1.91 -9.01 -2.28
N PRO A 184 0.66 -8.87 -1.79
CA PRO A 184 -0.05 -9.81 -0.93
C PRO A 184 -0.36 -11.11 -1.66
N GLY A 185 -0.42 -12.21 -0.92
CA GLY A 185 -0.61 -13.55 -1.47
C GLY A 185 -1.74 -14.34 -0.78
N ALA A 186 -1.94 -15.58 -1.23
CA ALA A 186 -2.98 -16.47 -0.71
C ALA A 186 -2.75 -16.90 0.75
N ASP A 187 -1.51 -16.86 1.23
CA ASP A 187 -1.18 -17.13 2.63
C ASP A 187 -1.22 -15.81 3.42
N PRO A 188 -2.21 -15.61 4.30
CA PRO A 188 -2.35 -14.36 5.05
C PRO A 188 -1.17 -14.11 6.01
N ARG A 189 -0.50 -15.17 6.49
CA ARG A 189 0.68 -15.06 7.35
C ARG A 189 1.84 -14.42 6.59
N PHE A 190 2.06 -14.87 5.35
CA PHE A 190 3.10 -14.31 4.48
C PHE A 190 2.83 -12.84 4.19
N SER A 191 1.57 -12.48 3.98
CA SER A 191 1.16 -11.08 3.78
C SER A 191 1.40 -10.23 5.03
N ASN A 192 1.09 -10.73 6.23
CA ASN A 192 1.36 -10.04 7.49
C ASN A 192 2.86 -9.79 7.71
N GLU A 193 3.71 -10.78 7.40
CA GLU A 193 5.16 -10.60 7.49
C GLU A 193 5.67 -9.55 6.49
N ALA A 194 5.13 -9.53 5.27
CA ALA A 194 5.52 -8.53 4.30
C ALA A 194 5.07 -7.11 4.71
N PHE A 195 3.89 -6.96 5.33
CA PHE A 195 3.50 -5.68 5.95
C PHE A 195 4.42 -5.31 7.12
N ARG A 196 4.80 -6.28 7.95
CA ARG A 196 5.73 -6.04 9.06
C ARG A 196 7.10 -5.60 8.55
N GLN A 197 7.61 -6.21 7.46
CA GLN A 197 8.86 -5.81 6.81
C GLN A 197 8.75 -4.41 6.19
N VAL A 198 7.70 -4.12 5.44
CA VAL A 198 7.57 -2.79 4.79
C VAL A 198 7.51 -1.67 5.82
N ILE A 199 6.84 -1.88 6.95
CA ILE A 199 6.81 -0.89 8.04
C ILE A 199 8.20 -0.69 8.64
N LEU A 200 8.97 -1.76 8.87
CA LEU A 200 10.36 -1.64 9.32
C LEU A 200 11.22 -0.84 8.33
N ASP A 201 11.18 -1.22 7.06
CA ASP A 201 11.99 -0.60 6.01
C ASP A 201 11.62 0.88 5.81
N LEU A 202 10.32 1.23 5.86
CA LEU A 202 9.85 2.63 5.81
C LEU A 202 10.32 3.42 7.02
N ARG A 203 10.22 2.87 8.23
CA ARG A 203 10.66 3.53 9.47
C ARG A 203 12.17 3.72 9.50
N ASN A 204 12.95 2.75 9.01
CA ASN A 204 14.40 2.88 8.85
C ASN A 204 14.74 4.02 7.87
N PHE A 205 14.05 4.09 6.73
CA PHE A 205 14.25 5.14 5.74
C PHE A 205 13.83 6.53 6.25
N ILE A 206 12.71 6.63 6.96
CA ILE A 206 12.25 7.87 7.60
C ILE A 206 13.28 8.36 8.63
N ARG A 207 13.81 7.43 9.45
CA ARG A 207 14.86 7.76 10.41
C ARG A 207 16.10 8.30 9.71
N TRP A 208 16.58 7.63 8.66
CA TRP A 208 17.71 8.08 7.87
C TRP A 208 17.47 9.48 7.26
N LEU A 209 16.31 9.74 6.68
CA LEU A 209 15.97 11.07 6.15
C LEU A 209 16.03 12.15 7.24
N ARG A 210 15.60 11.85 8.46
CA ARG A 210 15.72 12.77 9.61
C ARG A 210 17.18 12.99 10.01
N GLU A 211 17.98 11.94 10.01
CA GLU A 211 19.43 12.01 10.28
C GLU A 211 20.18 12.82 9.19
N GLU A 212 19.73 12.75 7.92
CA GLU A 212 20.23 13.60 6.81
C GLU A 212 19.69 15.04 6.86
N GLY A 213 18.85 15.39 7.83
CA GLY A 213 18.37 16.75 8.07
C GLY A 213 17.15 17.17 7.24
N HIS A 214 16.41 16.23 6.65
CA HIS A 214 15.16 16.58 5.99
C HIS A 214 14.10 17.01 7.02
N PRO A 215 13.52 18.24 6.89
CA PRO A 215 12.73 18.85 7.97
C PRO A 215 11.37 18.19 8.17
N GLU A 216 10.77 17.72 7.08
CA GLU A 216 9.43 17.14 7.08
C GLU A 216 9.36 15.92 6.16
N ILE A 217 8.70 14.88 6.63
CA ILE A 217 8.53 13.63 5.88
C ILE A 217 7.06 13.24 5.92
N GLY A 218 6.48 13.10 4.74
CA GLY A 218 5.10 12.62 4.60
C GLY A 218 5.01 11.43 3.66
N VAL A 219 3.86 10.78 3.66
CA VAL A 219 3.63 9.57 2.89
C VAL A 219 2.39 9.67 2.01
N MET A 220 2.50 9.22 0.77
CA MET A 220 1.38 8.98 -0.14
C MET A 220 1.46 7.55 -0.64
N GLY A 221 0.32 6.88 -0.73
CA GLY A 221 0.32 5.50 -1.24
C GLY A 221 -0.89 5.24 -2.12
N MET A 222 -0.74 4.39 -3.13
CA MET A 222 -1.80 4.04 -4.08
C MET A 222 -2.24 2.59 -3.87
N SER A 223 -3.55 2.34 -3.74
CA SER A 223 -4.12 0.98 -3.61
C SER A 223 -3.50 0.22 -2.41
N LEU A 224 -2.73 -0.85 -2.65
CA LEU A 224 -1.91 -1.53 -1.64
C LEU A 224 -0.98 -0.55 -0.90
N GLY A 225 -0.34 0.37 -1.63
CA GLY A 225 0.46 1.43 -1.04
C GLY A 225 -0.38 2.40 -0.19
N GLY A 226 -1.64 2.63 -0.55
CA GLY A 226 -2.59 3.43 0.23
C GLY A 226 -2.94 2.79 1.57
N TYR A 227 -3.13 1.47 1.58
CA TYR A 227 -3.26 0.69 2.82
C TYR A 227 -1.99 0.78 3.67
N THR A 228 -0.83 0.60 3.03
CA THR A 228 0.48 0.68 3.69
C THR A 228 0.74 2.06 4.29
N ALA A 229 0.39 3.14 3.58
CA ALA A 229 0.51 4.51 4.08
C ALA A 229 -0.39 4.76 5.29
N ALA A 230 -1.64 4.28 5.25
CA ALA A 230 -2.56 4.36 6.37
C ALA A 230 -2.06 3.56 7.57
N LEU A 231 -1.57 2.34 7.36
CA LEU A 231 -0.97 1.52 8.42
C LEU A 231 0.24 2.21 9.04
N LEU A 232 1.16 2.74 8.22
CA LEU A 232 2.33 3.47 8.71
C LEU A 232 1.94 4.66 9.59
N ALA A 233 0.90 5.41 9.22
CA ALA A 233 0.42 6.57 9.98
C ALA A 233 -0.22 6.21 11.34
N THR A 234 -0.40 4.93 11.64
CA THR A 234 -0.80 4.42 12.97
C THR A 234 0.37 3.88 13.80
N ILE A 235 1.60 3.86 13.23
CA ILE A 235 2.78 3.25 13.87
C ILE A 235 3.94 4.23 13.96
N GLU A 236 4.15 5.04 12.92
CA GLU A 236 5.26 6.01 12.85
C GLU A 236 4.79 7.41 13.25
N PRO A 237 5.27 7.94 14.39
CA PRO A 237 4.93 9.29 14.81
C PRO A 237 5.66 10.35 13.99
N GLY A 238 5.10 11.56 13.95
CA GLY A 238 5.77 12.71 13.35
C GLY A 238 5.76 12.75 11.82
N LEU A 239 4.87 12.00 11.18
CA LEU A 239 4.62 12.19 9.75
C LEU A 239 3.97 13.56 9.51
N SER A 240 4.50 14.33 8.55
CA SER A 240 3.98 15.65 8.20
C SER A 240 2.65 15.58 7.45
N PHE A 241 2.43 14.52 6.67
CA PHE A 241 1.14 14.22 6.05
C PHE A 241 0.99 12.73 5.72
N CYS A 242 -0.28 12.29 5.53
CA CYS A 242 -0.62 10.97 5.01
C CYS A 242 -1.73 11.08 3.96
N VAL A 243 -1.46 10.58 2.74
CA VAL A 243 -2.42 10.63 1.63
C VAL A 243 -2.64 9.23 1.03
N PRO A 244 -3.57 8.44 1.58
CA PRO A 244 -4.02 7.19 0.96
C PRO A 244 -4.84 7.47 -0.31
N VAL A 245 -4.41 6.95 -1.46
CA VAL A 245 -5.05 7.13 -2.77
C VAL A 245 -5.66 5.81 -3.21
N ILE A 246 -6.96 5.78 -3.51
CA ILE A 246 -7.72 4.55 -3.86
C ILE A 246 -7.37 3.37 -2.93
N PRO A 247 -7.38 3.58 -1.60
CA PRO A 247 -6.85 2.61 -0.66
C PRO A 247 -7.78 1.43 -0.42
N LEU A 248 -7.21 0.31 0.00
CA LEU A 248 -7.90 -0.70 0.80
C LEU A 248 -8.10 -0.19 2.22
N ALA A 249 -9.11 -0.69 2.93
CA ALA A 249 -9.28 -0.45 4.37
C ALA A 249 -9.19 -1.76 5.17
N SER A 250 -9.58 -2.88 4.57
CA SER A 250 -9.54 -4.21 5.16
C SER A 250 -9.13 -5.23 4.11
N LEU A 251 -8.15 -6.06 4.43
CA LEU A 251 -7.72 -7.19 3.59
C LEU A 251 -8.77 -8.33 3.60
N ALA A 252 -9.42 -8.57 4.73
CA ALA A 252 -10.48 -9.58 4.83
C ALA A 252 -11.69 -9.21 3.97
N ASP A 253 -12.11 -7.93 3.99
CA ASP A 253 -13.17 -7.44 3.11
C ASP A 253 -12.78 -7.55 1.65
N PHE A 254 -11.54 -7.22 1.31
CA PHE A 254 -11.04 -7.34 -0.06
C PHE A 254 -11.12 -8.80 -0.56
N VAL A 255 -10.68 -9.78 0.26
CA VAL A 255 -10.81 -11.22 -0.07
C VAL A 255 -12.26 -11.61 -0.31
N ARG A 256 -13.20 -11.11 0.53
CA ARG A 256 -14.65 -11.33 0.35
C ARG A 256 -15.17 -10.70 -0.94
N GLU A 257 -14.80 -9.47 -1.22
CA GLU A 257 -15.24 -8.72 -2.41
C GLU A 257 -14.67 -9.31 -3.71
N GLN A 258 -13.51 -9.96 -3.65
CA GLN A 258 -12.94 -10.70 -4.77
C GLN A 258 -13.59 -12.08 -4.96
N GLY A 259 -14.53 -12.48 -4.11
CA GLY A 259 -15.22 -13.79 -4.22
C GLY A 259 -14.32 -14.98 -3.88
N GLU A 260 -13.30 -14.78 -3.03
CA GLU A 260 -12.34 -15.83 -2.67
C GLU A 260 -12.77 -16.65 -1.44
N LEU A 261 -13.90 -16.29 -0.81
CA LEU A 261 -14.50 -17.03 0.29
C LEU A 261 -15.37 -18.19 -0.22
N SER A 262 -15.79 -19.05 0.70
CA SER A 262 -16.71 -20.15 0.42
C SER A 262 -18.02 -19.67 -0.23
N SER A 263 -18.62 -20.49 -1.08
CA SER A 263 -19.97 -20.22 -1.64
C SER A 263 -21.10 -20.42 -0.62
N ALA A 264 -20.84 -21.13 0.49
CA ALA A 264 -21.80 -21.32 1.57
C ALA A 264 -21.76 -20.11 2.51
N PRO A 265 -22.86 -19.35 2.70
CA PRO A 265 -22.84 -18.07 3.43
C PRO A 265 -22.29 -18.18 4.87
N GLU A 266 -22.68 -19.22 5.61
CA GLU A 266 -22.23 -19.43 6.99
C GLU A 266 -20.71 -19.71 7.07
N VAL A 267 -20.20 -20.53 6.13
CA VAL A 267 -18.78 -20.83 6.03
C VAL A 267 -18.00 -19.57 5.63
N ALA A 268 -18.50 -18.82 4.65
CA ALA A 268 -17.92 -17.55 4.21
C ALA A 268 -17.83 -16.52 5.36
N ALA A 269 -18.89 -16.41 6.18
CA ALA A 269 -18.89 -15.54 7.35
C ALA A 269 -17.82 -15.95 8.36
N ARG A 270 -17.65 -17.24 8.61
CA ARG A 270 -16.63 -17.77 9.51
C ARG A 270 -15.22 -17.57 8.96
N GLU A 271 -15.00 -17.85 7.67
CA GLU A 271 -13.73 -17.57 7.00
C GLU A 271 -13.36 -16.09 7.07
N HIS A 272 -14.33 -15.20 6.81
CA HIS A 272 -14.13 -13.75 6.90
C HIS A 272 -13.73 -13.33 8.31
N ALA A 273 -14.45 -13.76 9.34
CA ALA A 273 -14.12 -13.44 10.73
C ALA A 273 -12.72 -13.90 11.13
N LEU A 274 -12.30 -15.10 10.67
CA LEU A 274 -10.94 -15.59 10.92
C LEU A 274 -9.89 -14.76 10.17
N LEU A 275 -10.16 -14.35 8.93
CA LEU A 275 -9.27 -13.45 8.19
C LEU A 275 -9.18 -12.07 8.85
N GLU A 276 -10.27 -11.50 9.35
CA GLU A 276 -10.23 -10.26 10.14
C GLU A 276 -9.32 -10.42 11.36
N ARG A 277 -9.45 -11.53 12.09
CA ARG A 277 -8.59 -11.81 13.25
C ARG A 277 -7.11 -11.96 12.85
N ILE A 278 -6.80 -12.65 11.74
CA ILE A 278 -5.44 -12.81 11.25
C ILE A 278 -4.83 -11.47 10.81
N TYR A 279 -5.58 -10.67 10.03
CA TYR A 279 -5.08 -9.41 9.49
C TYR A 279 -5.12 -8.26 10.50
N ARG A 280 -5.72 -8.43 11.68
CA ARG A 280 -5.82 -7.40 12.71
C ARG A 280 -4.46 -6.78 13.06
N VAL A 281 -3.40 -7.60 13.14
CA VAL A 281 -2.05 -7.15 13.49
C VAL A 281 -1.47 -6.13 12.50
N VAL A 282 -1.94 -6.12 11.25
CA VAL A 282 -1.53 -5.19 10.18
C VAL A 282 -2.66 -4.25 9.74
N SER A 283 -3.79 -4.23 10.42
CA SER A 283 -4.95 -3.42 10.04
C SER A 283 -4.79 -1.96 10.52
N PRO A 284 -4.87 -0.98 9.61
CA PRO A 284 -4.91 0.43 10.02
C PRO A 284 -6.17 0.81 10.79
N LEU A 285 -7.29 0.08 10.61
CA LEU A 285 -8.55 0.36 11.28
C LEU A 285 -8.57 -0.11 12.74
N ASP A 286 -7.71 -1.06 13.11
CA ASP A 286 -7.60 -1.60 14.47
C ASP A 286 -6.59 -0.85 15.34
N ARG A 287 -5.97 0.22 14.80
CA ARG A 287 -4.96 1.04 15.47
C ARG A 287 -5.35 2.51 15.46
N LYS A 288 -5.06 3.21 16.56
CA LYS A 288 -5.29 4.66 16.64
C LYS A 288 -4.33 5.40 15.69
N PRO A 289 -4.83 6.33 14.84
CA PRO A 289 -3.96 7.20 14.06
C PRO A 289 -3.02 8.04 14.95
N LEU A 290 -1.73 8.11 14.56
CA LEU A 290 -0.73 8.96 15.21
C LEU A 290 -0.55 10.31 14.49
N ILE A 291 -1.34 10.56 13.47
CA ILE A 291 -1.35 11.78 12.69
C ILE A 291 -2.68 12.52 12.88
N THR A 292 -2.64 13.85 12.87
CA THR A 292 -3.84 14.66 13.03
C THR A 292 -4.73 14.63 11.77
N PRO A 293 -6.07 14.77 11.93
CA PRO A 293 -7.00 14.80 10.80
C PRO A 293 -6.65 15.84 9.71
N SER A 294 -6.19 17.02 10.11
CA SER A 294 -5.82 18.11 9.19
C SER A 294 -4.58 17.82 8.33
N ARG A 295 -3.80 16.81 8.68
CA ARG A 295 -2.61 16.34 7.95
C ARG A 295 -2.89 15.09 7.11
N THR A 296 -4.13 14.64 7.08
CA THR A 296 -4.56 13.44 6.35
C THR A 296 -5.59 13.80 5.29
N LEU A 297 -5.44 13.26 4.09
CA LEU A 297 -6.40 13.41 3.00
C LEU A 297 -6.58 12.08 2.28
N VAL A 298 -7.75 11.47 2.41
CA VAL A 298 -8.06 10.25 1.67
C VAL A 298 -8.58 10.59 0.28
N VAL A 299 -8.08 9.91 -0.74
CA VAL A 299 -8.40 10.18 -2.14
C VAL A 299 -8.99 8.93 -2.79
N ALA A 300 -10.16 9.02 -3.45
CA ALA A 300 -10.88 7.87 -3.99
C ALA A 300 -11.33 8.08 -5.43
N ALA A 301 -11.51 6.99 -6.17
CA ALA A 301 -12.14 6.94 -7.47
C ALA A 301 -13.59 6.43 -7.33
N LYS A 302 -14.58 7.17 -7.86
CA LYS A 302 -16.01 6.83 -7.70
C LYS A 302 -16.43 5.58 -8.46
N ALA A 303 -15.75 5.29 -9.56
CA ALA A 303 -16.03 4.13 -10.41
C ALA A 303 -15.05 2.96 -10.14
N ASP A 304 -14.28 3.02 -9.07
CA ASP A 304 -13.36 1.96 -8.65
C ASP A 304 -14.13 0.69 -8.31
N ARG A 305 -13.76 -0.41 -8.97
CA ARG A 305 -14.35 -1.74 -8.78
C ARG A 305 -13.36 -2.75 -8.17
N ILE A 306 -12.11 -2.34 -7.99
CA ILE A 306 -11.06 -3.13 -7.34
C ILE A 306 -11.03 -2.80 -5.84
N THR A 307 -10.94 -1.51 -5.50
CA THR A 307 -11.08 -1.00 -4.12
C THR A 307 -12.23 -0.01 -4.05
N PRO A 308 -13.48 -0.48 -3.89
CA PRO A 308 -14.66 0.37 -3.88
C PRO A 308 -14.52 1.54 -2.92
N VAL A 309 -15.15 2.67 -3.26
CA VAL A 309 -15.09 3.92 -2.48
C VAL A 309 -15.46 3.74 -1.00
N ALA A 310 -16.12 2.65 -0.66
CA ALA A 310 -16.44 2.27 0.73
C ALA A 310 -15.17 2.11 1.59
N HIS A 311 -14.11 1.52 1.06
CA HIS A 311 -12.82 1.42 1.74
C HIS A 311 -12.27 2.80 2.10
N ALA A 312 -12.22 3.72 1.12
CA ALA A 312 -11.74 5.07 1.34
C ALA A 312 -12.59 5.85 2.36
N ARG A 313 -13.93 5.66 2.36
CA ARG A 313 -14.83 6.25 3.36
C ARG A 313 -14.55 5.75 4.77
N ARG A 314 -14.30 4.46 4.94
CA ARG A 314 -13.97 3.86 6.24
C ARG A 314 -12.66 4.42 6.79
N LEU A 315 -11.63 4.49 5.96
CA LEU A 315 -10.35 5.11 6.35
C LEU A 315 -10.51 6.59 6.67
N ALA A 316 -11.21 7.36 5.84
CA ALA A 316 -11.45 8.78 6.12
C ALA A 316 -12.19 9.00 7.43
N ALA A 317 -13.21 8.19 7.72
CA ALA A 317 -13.94 8.25 8.99
C ALA A 317 -13.03 7.88 10.18
N HIS A 318 -12.23 6.81 10.06
CA HIS A 318 -11.32 6.36 11.10
C HIS A 318 -10.24 7.40 11.43
N PHE A 319 -9.68 8.07 10.40
CA PHE A 319 -8.68 9.13 10.57
C PHE A 319 -9.32 10.51 10.89
N GLY A 320 -10.63 10.64 10.89
CA GLY A 320 -11.33 11.91 11.01
C GLY A 320 -11.00 12.89 9.89
N SER A 321 -10.55 12.41 8.74
CA SER A 321 -9.97 13.20 7.66
C SER A 321 -10.97 13.51 6.53
N GLN A 322 -10.60 14.46 5.68
CA GLN A 322 -11.36 14.73 4.46
C GLN A 322 -11.21 13.59 3.45
N LEU A 323 -12.31 13.34 2.71
CA LEU A 323 -12.34 12.45 1.56
C LEU A 323 -12.56 13.26 0.28
N VAL A 324 -11.63 13.17 -0.65
CA VAL A 324 -11.75 13.75 -1.99
C VAL A 324 -11.89 12.63 -3.02
N SER A 325 -12.71 12.85 -4.05
CA SER A 325 -12.92 11.81 -5.06
C SER A 325 -13.02 12.37 -6.49
N TRP A 326 -12.67 11.52 -7.45
CA TRP A 326 -12.85 11.80 -8.89
C TRP A 326 -13.74 10.74 -9.56
N HIS A 327 -14.12 10.94 -10.83
CA HIS A 327 -15.07 10.06 -11.53
C HIS A 327 -14.45 8.86 -12.27
N GLY A 328 -13.11 8.69 -12.22
CA GLY A 328 -12.42 7.54 -12.84
C GLY A 328 -12.52 6.25 -12.04
N GLY A 329 -11.88 5.19 -12.56
CA GLY A 329 -11.71 3.88 -11.92
C GLY A 329 -10.34 3.71 -11.28
N HIS A 330 -10.06 2.47 -10.87
CA HIS A 330 -8.78 2.08 -10.27
C HIS A 330 -7.63 2.13 -11.27
N LEU A 331 -7.82 1.44 -12.40
CA LEU A 331 -6.81 1.35 -13.46
C LEU A 331 -6.85 2.56 -14.39
N LEU A 332 -8.05 2.92 -14.87
CA LEU A 332 -8.26 4.10 -15.70
C LEU A 332 -8.56 5.31 -14.81
N GLN A 333 -7.53 5.98 -14.36
CA GLN A 333 -7.60 7.13 -13.45
C GLN A 333 -7.93 8.45 -14.17
N LEU A 334 -8.85 8.41 -15.12
CA LEU A 334 -9.27 9.60 -15.89
C LEU A 334 -9.89 10.64 -14.97
N GLY A 335 -9.43 11.90 -15.09
CA GLY A 335 -9.94 13.00 -14.29
C GLY A 335 -9.35 13.15 -12.88
N ARG A 336 -8.36 12.34 -12.49
CA ARG A 336 -7.70 12.39 -11.18
C ARG A 336 -7.02 13.73 -10.86
N ASN A 337 -6.71 14.53 -11.89
CA ASN A 337 -6.04 15.84 -11.74
C ASN A 337 -6.76 16.79 -10.76
N ALA A 338 -8.09 16.73 -10.68
CA ALA A 338 -8.86 17.55 -9.74
C ALA A 338 -8.61 17.14 -8.28
N ALA A 339 -8.53 15.84 -8.01
CA ALA A 339 -8.20 15.31 -6.68
C ALA A 339 -6.75 15.65 -6.30
N PHE A 340 -5.81 15.50 -7.23
CA PHE A 340 -4.40 15.84 -6.96
C PHE A 340 -4.16 17.34 -6.78
N ARG A 341 -5.00 18.22 -7.30
CA ARG A 341 -4.97 19.66 -6.93
C ARG A 341 -5.30 19.87 -5.45
N ARG A 342 -6.24 19.10 -4.87
CA ARG A 342 -6.53 19.18 -3.43
C ARG A 342 -5.36 18.65 -2.59
N VAL A 343 -4.67 17.59 -3.05
CA VAL A 343 -3.42 17.14 -2.43
C VAL A 343 -2.38 18.27 -2.45
N GLU A 344 -2.16 18.89 -3.60
CA GLU A 344 -1.24 20.03 -3.76
C GLU A 344 -1.60 21.19 -2.82
N THR A 345 -2.89 21.51 -2.66
CA THR A 345 -3.35 22.53 -1.71
C THR A 345 -2.97 22.15 -0.28
N LEU A 346 -3.25 20.91 0.15
CA LEU A 346 -2.86 20.40 1.47
C LEU A 346 -1.36 20.57 1.70
N LEU A 347 -0.53 20.11 0.76
CA LEU A 347 0.92 20.15 0.89
C LEU A 347 1.46 21.60 1.01
N ARG A 348 0.89 22.54 0.28
CA ARG A 348 1.25 23.96 0.38
C ARG A 348 0.80 24.58 1.71
N GLU A 349 -0.40 24.24 2.18
CA GLU A 349 -0.92 24.72 3.47
C GLU A 349 -0.03 24.23 4.63
N LEU A 350 0.42 22.98 4.57
CA LEU A 350 1.29 22.41 5.60
C LEU A 350 2.67 23.10 5.64
N ARG A 351 3.22 23.48 4.50
CA ARG A 351 4.51 24.21 4.44
C ARG A 351 4.45 25.63 5.02
N GLY A 352 3.30 26.26 5.04
CA GLY A 352 3.09 27.56 5.65
C GLY A 352 2.81 27.53 7.16
N ARG A 353 2.74 26.35 7.76
CA ARG A 353 2.44 26.16 9.18
C ARG A 353 3.65 25.55 9.91
N PRO A 354 4.11 26.13 11.05
CA PRO A 354 5.11 25.46 11.90
C PRO A 354 4.56 24.12 12.39
N ILE A 355 5.44 23.11 12.53
CA ILE A 355 5.13 21.77 13.06
C ILE A 355 4.76 21.86 14.53
#